data_04a58ff66c78aa2684a90e3a1c6fef2a
#
_entry.id   04a58ff66c78aa2684a90e3a1c6fef2a
#
_cell.length_a   1.000
_cell.length_b   1.000
_cell.length_c   1.000
_cell.angle_alpha   90.00
_cell.angle_beta   90.00
_cell.angle_gamma   90.00
#
_symmetry.space_group_name_H-M   'P 1'
#
loop_
_entity.id
_entity.type
_entity.pdbx_description
1 polymer ?
#
loop_
_entity_poly.entity_id
_entity_poly.type
_entity_poly.pdbx_seq_one_letter_code
_entity_poly.pdbx_strand_id
1 'polypeptide(L)'
;MEAFISSLMELATAVGGKIILALVVLIVGSAVIKKIVKLVAKSKGLGKVEGTVQTFVMSFVRIGLYVILVISIIGILGVPMASVVAVLASAGVAVGLALQGALSNLAGGIMLMIFRPFRQGDYIEAAGVDGVVQEVTLFYTVLLSLDNKRITVPNGSLMNANVVNYSAEELRRVDLTFGCAKSEAPAQIQDLMMEVVTANSKVLSAPEPFARLSGGSNEAMEFTVRAWCKGEDYWDVYFDLTQAITEAMGAKGVQAPAVRVVTQ
;
A
#
# COMPACT_ATOMS: atom_id res chain seq x y z
N MET A 1 -71.90 15.52 -19.99
CA MET A 1 -71.92 14.72 -18.77
C MET A 1 -71.32 13.34 -19.03
N GLU A 2 -71.67 12.66 -20.09
CA GLU A 2 -71.11 11.36 -20.47
C GLU A 2 -69.64 11.37 -20.77
N ALA A 3 -69.14 12.39 -21.49
CA ALA A 3 -67.67 12.51 -21.77
C ALA A 3 -66.85 12.75 -20.52
N PHE A 4 -67.38 13.40 -19.49
CA PHE A 4 -66.71 13.60 -18.21
C PHE A 4 -66.67 12.31 -17.37
N ILE A 5 -67.74 11.54 -17.41
CA ILE A 5 -67.81 10.25 -16.70
C ILE A 5 -66.91 9.22 -17.38
N SER A 6 -66.88 9.18 -18.72
CA SER A 6 -65.89 8.28 -19.43
C SER A 6 -64.43 8.63 -19.15
N SER A 7 -64.09 9.91 -19.14
CA SER A 7 -62.70 10.34 -18.79
C SER A 7 -62.33 10.02 -17.34
N LEU A 8 -63.32 10.14 -16.41
CA LEU A 8 -63.08 9.71 -15.01
C LEU A 8 -62.95 8.19 -14.89
N MET A 9 -63.71 7.42 -15.63
CA MET A 9 -63.57 5.95 -15.65
C MET A 9 -62.24 5.50 -16.27
N GLU A 10 -61.81 6.10 -17.36
CA GLU A 10 -60.52 5.82 -17.97
C GLU A 10 -59.37 6.16 -17.02
N LEU A 11 -59.45 7.31 -16.35
CA LEU A 11 -58.46 7.71 -15.36
C LEU A 11 -58.43 6.74 -14.16
N ALA A 12 -59.63 6.37 -13.64
CA ALA A 12 -59.75 5.43 -12.53
C ALA A 12 -59.22 4.03 -12.88
N THR A 13 -59.46 3.54 -14.08
CA THR A 13 -58.96 2.24 -14.54
C THR A 13 -57.46 2.28 -14.80
N ALA A 14 -56.94 3.34 -15.39
CA ALA A 14 -55.52 3.50 -15.66
C ALA A 14 -54.70 3.64 -14.35
N VAL A 15 -55.13 4.45 -13.41
CA VAL A 15 -54.49 4.63 -12.12
C VAL A 15 -54.68 3.40 -11.23
N GLY A 16 -55.92 2.82 -11.20
CA GLY A 16 -56.19 1.60 -10.45
C GLY A 16 -55.34 0.41 -10.89
N GLY A 17 -55.19 0.24 -12.23
CA GLY A 17 -54.32 -0.80 -12.78
C GLY A 17 -52.83 -0.66 -12.37
N LYS A 18 -52.33 0.58 -12.37
CA LYS A 18 -50.93 0.86 -11.90
C LYS A 18 -50.77 0.57 -10.43
N ILE A 19 -51.75 0.91 -9.59
CA ILE A 19 -51.68 0.65 -8.14
C ILE A 19 -51.72 -0.86 -7.87
N ILE A 20 -52.58 -1.61 -8.53
CA ILE A 20 -52.67 -3.06 -8.39
C ILE A 20 -51.33 -3.71 -8.82
N LEU A 21 -50.78 -3.30 -9.97
CA LEU A 21 -49.50 -3.80 -10.45
C LEU A 21 -48.38 -3.46 -9.47
N ALA A 22 -48.33 -2.25 -8.93
CA ALA A 22 -47.36 -1.82 -7.93
C ALA A 22 -47.45 -2.68 -6.66
N LEU A 23 -48.64 -3.01 -6.18
CA LEU A 23 -48.86 -3.89 -5.03
C LEU A 23 -48.40 -5.33 -5.31
N VAL A 24 -48.71 -5.86 -6.49
CA VAL A 24 -48.25 -7.19 -6.90
C VAL A 24 -46.70 -7.22 -6.93
N VAL A 25 -46.08 -6.21 -7.54
CA VAL A 25 -44.60 -6.10 -7.61
C VAL A 25 -43.99 -5.94 -6.22
N LEU A 26 -44.62 -5.21 -5.31
CA LEU A 26 -44.21 -5.06 -3.93
C LEU A 26 -44.21 -6.42 -3.18
N ILE A 27 -45.33 -7.17 -3.29
CA ILE A 27 -45.50 -8.47 -2.60
C ILE A 27 -44.53 -9.49 -3.18
N VAL A 28 -44.54 -9.68 -4.50
CA VAL A 28 -43.67 -10.65 -5.18
C VAL A 28 -42.20 -10.27 -5.02
N GLY A 29 -41.87 -8.99 -5.22
CA GLY A 29 -40.49 -8.48 -5.06
C GLY A 29 -39.98 -8.68 -3.64
N SER A 30 -40.78 -8.38 -2.62
CA SER A 30 -40.43 -8.61 -1.23
C SER A 30 -40.19 -10.11 -0.92
N ALA A 31 -41.00 -11.01 -1.50
CA ALA A 31 -40.80 -12.45 -1.35
C ALA A 31 -39.54 -12.92 -2.03
N VAL A 32 -39.22 -12.41 -3.23
CA VAL A 32 -37.99 -12.68 -3.97
C VAL A 32 -36.78 -12.18 -3.20
N ILE A 33 -36.83 -10.95 -2.68
CA ILE A 33 -35.73 -10.37 -1.87
C ILE A 33 -35.46 -11.23 -0.64
N LYS A 34 -36.51 -11.63 0.10
CA LYS A 34 -36.34 -12.55 1.25
C LYS A 34 -35.66 -13.86 0.86
N LYS A 35 -36.00 -14.41 -0.31
CA LYS A 35 -35.42 -15.65 -0.83
C LYS A 35 -33.97 -15.44 -1.22
N ILE A 36 -33.62 -14.36 -1.93
CA ILE A 36 -32.25 -14.02 -2.31
C ILE A 36 -31.38 -13.83 -1.05
N VAL A 37 -31.86 -12.99 -0.11
CA VAL A 37 -31.14 -12.76 1.16
C VAL A 37 -30.88 -14.07 1.90
N LYS A 38 -31.87 -14.98 1.96
CA LYS A 38 -31.69 -16.29 2.59
C LYS A 38 -30.74 -17.20 1.83
N LEU A 39 -30.69 -17.15 0.51
CA LEU A 39 -29.73 -17.90 -0.31
C LEU A 39 -28.29 -17.40 -0.11
N VAL A 40 -28.11 -16.07 -0.11
CA VAL A 40 -26.81 -15.43 0.15
C VAL A 40 -26.32 -15.77 1.56
N ALA A 41 -27.21 -15.74 2.58
CA ALA A 41 -26.88 -16.11 3.95
C ALA A 41 -26.40 -17.55 4.09
N LYS A 42 -26.90 -18.46 3.25
CA LYS A 42 -26.48 -19.89 3.24
C LYS A 42 -25.22 -20.17 2.43
N SER A 43 -24.64 -19.18 1.75
CA SER A 43 -23.44 -19.35 0.96
C SER A 43 -22.26 -19.76 1.84
N LYS A 44 -21.52 -20.79 1.41
CA LYS A 44 -20.36 -21.35 2.14
C LYS A 44 -19.24 -20.32 2.38
N GLY A 45 -19.17 -19.26 1.58
CA GLY A 45 -18.20 -18.18 1.74
C GLY A 45 -18.49 -17.27 2.94
N LEU A 46 -19.77 -16.92 3.15
CA LEU A 46 -20.17 -16.08 4.29
C LEU A 46 -20.21 -16.84 5.62
N GLY A 47 -20.39 -18.14 5.61
CA GLY A 47 -20.41 -18.97 6.83
C GLY A 47 -19.06 -19.06 7.56
N LYS A 48 -17.96 -18.63 6.94
CA LYS A 48 -16.62 -18.56 7.54
C LYS A 48 -16.28 -17.16 8.11
N VAL A 49 -17.16 -16.19 7.92
CA VAL A 49 -16.96 -14.80 8.35
C VAL A 49 -17.65 -14.60 9.69
N GLU A 50 -17.04 -13.78 10.54
CA GLU A 50 -17.55 -13.41 11.85
C GLU A 50 -19.01 -12.91 11.77
N GLY A 51 -19.87 -13.33 12.70
CA GLY A 51 -21.31 -13.10 12.64
C GLY A 51 -21.73 -11.63 12.49
N THR A 52 -20.95 -10.71 13.05
CA THR A 52 -21.16 -9.26 12.92
C THR A 52 -21.00 -8.78 11.48
N VAL A 53 -19.95 -9.22 10.79
CA VAL A 53 -19.68 -8.87 9.39
C VAL A 53 -20.73 -9.49 8.47
N GLN A 54 -21.12 -10.74 8.74
CA GLN A 54 -22.21 -11.39 8.01
C GLN A 54 -23.50 -10.60 8.09
N THR A 55 -23.90 -10.16 9.30
CA THR A 55 -25.11 -9.36 9.52
C THR A 55 -25.04 -8.03 8.78
N PHE A 56 -23.88 -7.37 8.78
CA PHE A 56 -23.66 -6.12 8.06
C PHE A 56 -23.82 -6.31 6.54
N VAL A 57 -23.15 -7.29 5.94
CA VAL A 57 -23.24 -7.59 4.51
C VAL A 57 -24.67 -7.92 4.10
N MET A 58 -25.36 -8.74 4.90
CA MET A 58 -26.76 -9.10 4.63
C MET A 58 -27.69 -7.89 4.69
N SER A 59 -27.46 -6.97 5.63
CA SER A 59 -28.23 -5.72 5.73
C SER A 59 -28.00 -4.83 4.51
N PHE A 60 -26.75 -4.69 4.07
CA PHE A 60 -26.37 -3.91 2.90
C PHE A 60 -27.03 -4.45 1.61
N VAL A 61 -26.92 -5.77 1.39
CA VAL A 61 -27.59 -6.44 0.25
C VAL A 61 -29.09 -6.24 0.29
N ARG A 62 -29.71 -6.40 1.46
CA ARG A 62 -31.15 -6.21 1.65
C ARG A 62 -31.59 -4.78 1.30
N ILE A 63 -30.85 -3.78 1.83
CA ILE A 63 -31.17 -2.36 1.56
C ILE A 63 -31.07 -2.09 0.05
N GLY A 64 -29.99 -2.52 -0.62
CA GLY A 64 -29.78 -2.34 -2.05
C GLY A 64 -30.93 -2.94 -2.88
N LEU A 65 -31.36 -4.17 -2.56
CA LEU A 65 -32.46 -4.83 -3.25
C LEU A 65 -33.83 -4.11 -3.02
N TYR A 66 -34.07 -3.61 -1.79
CA TYR A 66 -35.29 -2.82 -1.54
C TYR A 66 -35.26 -1.47 -2.25
N VAL A 67 -34.10 -0.82 -2.37
CA VAL A 67 -33.98 0.41 -3.17
C VAL A 67 -34.37 0.16 -4.62
N ILE A 68 -33.88 -0.93 -5.23
CA ILE A 68 -34.25 -1.32 -6.61
C ILE A 68 -35.77 -1.58 -6.71
N LEU A 69 -36.33 -2.29 -5.73
CA LEU A 69 -37.77 -2.56 -5.70
C LEU A 69 -38.62 -1.28 -5.63
N VAL A 70 -38.23 -0.34 -4.75
CA VAL A 70 -38.90 0.95 -4.60
C VAL A 70 -38.85 1.77 -5.88
N ILE A 71 -37.66 1.83 -6.54
CA ILE A 71 -37.49 2.51 -7.82
C ILE A 71 -38.40 1.91 -8.89
N SER A 72 -38.50 0.58 -8.95
CA SER A 72 -39.36 -0.12 -9.90
C SER A 72 -40.86 0.24 -9.67
N ILE A 73 -41.29 0.31 -8.41
CA ILE A 73 -42.64 0.70 -8.04
C ILE A 73 -42.94 2.16 -8.42
N ILE A 74 -42.01 3.07 -8.13
CA ILE A 74 -42.13 4.49 -8.49
C ILE A 74 -42.29 4.65 -10.01
N GLY A 75 -41.54 3.88 -10.81
CA GLY A 75 -41.66 3.84 -12.27
C GLY A 75 -43.02 3.36 -12.75
N ILE A 76 -43.60 2.30 -12.13
CA ILE A 76 -44.92 1.77 -12.44
C ILE A 76 -46.01 2.82 -12.16
N LEU A 77 -45.85 3.58 -11.08
CA LEU A 77 -46.80 4.64 -10.70
C LEU A 77 -46.74 5.85 -11.64
N GLY A 78 -45.75 5.93 -12.55
CA GLY A 78 -45.63 6.97 -13.57
C GLY A 78 -44.92 8.23 -13.11
N VAL A 79 -44.14 8.15 -12.03
CA VAL A 79 -43.28 9.26 -11.61
C VAL A 79 -42.15 9.45 -12.64
N PRO A 80 -41.81 10.70 -13.02
CA PRO A 80 -40.75 10.95 -13.97
C PRO A 80 -39.42 10.38 -13.47
N MET A 81 -38.91 9.37 -14.15
CA MET A 81 -37.67 8.66 -13.73
C MET A 81 -36.45 9.56 -13.72
N ALA A 82 -36.43 10.64 -14.50
CA ALA A 82 -35.32 11.60 -14.51
C ALA A 82 -35.04 12.18 -13.12
N SER A 83 -36.07 12.53 -12.35
CA SER A 83 -35.91 13.05 -10.99
C SER A 83 -35.39 11.98 -10.02
N VAL A 84 -35.89 10.74 -10.15
CA VAL A 84 -35.43 9.60 -9.34
C VAL A 84 -33.96 9.30 -9.61
N VAL A 85 -33.55 9.26 -10.89
CA VAL A 85 -32.16 9.04 -11.30
C VAL A 85 -31.26 10.16 -10.78
N ALA A 86 -31.71 11.42 -10.84
CA ALA A 86 -30.89 12.55 -10.31
C ALA A 86 -30.64 12.43 -8.81
N VAL A 87 -31.67 12.06 -8.02
CA VAL A 87 -31.51 11.82 -6.57
C VAL A 87 -30.58 10.64 -6.29
N LEU A 88 -30.73 9.54 -7.03
CA LEU A 88 -29.89 8.36 -6.88
C LEU A 88 -28.43 8.63 -7.27
N ALA A 89 -28.20 9.37 -8.36
CA ALA A 89 -26.88 9.77 -8.79
C ALA A 89 -26.19 10.62 -7.71
N SER A 90 -26.91 11.60 -7.16
CA SER A 90 -26.37 12.44 -6.07
C SER A 90 -26.05 11.63 -4.81
N ALA A 91 -26.95 10.72 -4.41
CA ALA A 91 -26.70 9.81 -3.29
C ALA A 91 -25.55 8.85 -3.57
N GLY A 92 -25.43 8.32 -4.80
CA GLY A 92 -24.34 7.45 -5.22
C GLY A 92 -22.99 8.14 -5.16
N VAL A 93 -22.91 9.40 -5.60
CA VAL A 93 -21.68 10.20 -5.48
C VAL A 93 -21.31 10.40 -4.01
N ALA A 94 -22.29 10.77 -3.15
CA ALA A 94 -22.03 10.96 -1.72
C ALA A 94 -21.50 9.69 -1.05
N VAL A 95 -22.11 8.53 -1.32
CA VAL A 95 -21.67 7.22 -0.81
C VAL A 95 -20.29 6.85 -1.39
N GLY A 96 -20.05 7.09 -2.68
CA GLY A 96 -18.77 6.84 -3.32
C GLY A 96 -17.63 7.64 -2.69
N LEU A 97 -17.84 8.93 -2.42
CA LEU A 97 -16.89 9.78 -1.71
C LEU A 97 -16.67 9.31 -0.26
N ALA A 98 -17.71 8.91 0.44
CA ALA A 98 -17.59 8.40 1.80
C ALA A 98 -16.78 7.08 1.88
N LEU A 99 -16.87 6.25 0.84
CA LEU A 99 -16.16 4.96 0.75
C LEU A 99 -14.84 5.02 -0.03
N GLN A 100 -14.43 6.20 -0.53
CA GLN A 100 -13.25 6.38 -1.40
C GLN A 100 -11.99 5.75 -0.80
N GLY A 101 -11.73 5.95 0.48
CA GLY A 101 -10.54 5.40 1.15
C GLY A 101 -10.57 3.87 1.21
N ALA A 102 -11.72 3.28 1.51
CA ALA A 102 -11.86 1.82 1.56
C ALA A 102 -11.70 1.19 0.16
N LEU A 103 -12.31 1.80 -0.86
CA LEU A 103 -12.17 1.36 -2.26
C LEU A 103 -10.74 1.51 -2.78
N SER A 104 -10.04 2.58 -2.41
CA SER A 104 -8.62 2.78 -2.75
C SER A 104 -7.74 1.68 -2.14
N ASN A 105 -7.98 1.33 -0.88
CA ASN A 105 -7.23 0.26 -0.23
C ASN A 105 -7.53 -1.12 -0.82
N LEU A 106 -8.79 -1.39 -1.16
CA LEU A 106 -9.19 -2.62 -1.85
C LEU A 106 -8.51 -2.74 -3.21
N ALA A 107 -8.59 -1.70 -4.03
CA ALA A 107 -7.94 -1.65 -5.34
C ALA A 107 -6.42 -1.80 -5.20
N GLY A 108 -5.79 -1.09 -4.24
CA GLY A 108 -4.38 -1.20 -3.91
C GLY A 108 -3.99 -2.63 -3.55
N GLY A 109 -4.75 -3.31 -2.69
CA GLY A 109 -4.48 -4.69 -2.30
C GLY A 109 -4.55 -5.66 -3.49
N ILE A 110 -5.56 -5.54 -4.34
CA ILE A 110 -5.67 -6.35 -5.56
C ILE A 110 -4.47 -6.11 -6.48
N MET A 111 -4.06 -4.85 -6.68
CA MET A 111 -2.92 -4.50 -7.52
C MET A 111 -1.60 -5.03 -6.96
N LEU A 112 -1.37 -4.90 -5.64
CA LEU A 112 -0.19 -5.47 -4.98
C LEU A 112 -0.12 -7.00 -5.14
N MET A 113 -1.25 -7.70 -5.04
CA MET A 113 -1.31 -9.15 -5.22
C MET A 113 -1.09 -9.59 -6.69
N ILE A 114 -1.48 -8.76 -7.66
CA ILE A 114 -1.29 -9.05 -9.09
C ILE A 114 0.13 -8.73 -9.54
N PHE A 115 0.59 -7.49 -9.33
CA PHE A 115 1.90 -7.02 -9.82
C PHE A 115 3.08 -7.43 -8.94
N ARG A 116 2.85 -7.67 -7.66
CA ARG A 116 3.84 -8.16 -6.69
C ARG A 116 5.15 -7.37 -6.71
N PRO A 117 5.13 -6.06 -6.47
CA PRO A 117 6.35 -5.26 -6.41
C PRO A 117 7.27 -5.71 -5.26
N PHE A 118 6.72 -6.40 -4.29
CA PHE A 118 7.41 -7.08 -3.21
C PHE A 118 6.65 -8.38 -2.85
N ARG A 119 7.31 -9.26 -2.14
CA ARG A 119 6.76 -10.56 -1.68
C ARG A 119 6.81 -10.64 -0.16
N GLN A 120 6.08 -11.60 0.40
CA GLN A 120 6.24 -11.98 1.80
C GLN A 120 7.69 -12.41 2.06
N GLY A 121 8.30 -11.86 3.11
CA GLY A 121 9.69 -12.06 3.46
C GLY A 121 10.64 -10.97 2.96
N ASP A 122 10.26 -10.13 1.99
CA ASP A 122 11.09 -9.02 1.52
C ASP A 122 11.16 -7.92 2.59
N TYR A 123 12.34 -7.33 2.76
CA TYR A 123 12.53 -6.10 3.52
C TYR A 123 12.32 -4.90 2.59
N ILE A 124 11.33 -4.09 2.92
CA ILE A 124 10.95 -2.93 2.11
C ILE A 124 10.91 -1.64 2.95
N GLU A 125 11.10 -0.53 2.27
CA GLU A 125 10.80 0.82 2.78
C GLU A 125 9.76 1.46 1.86
N ALA A 126 8.63 1.88 2.42
CA ALA A 126 7.54 2.51 1.68
C ALA A 126 6.63 3.32 2.60
N ALA A 127 6.02 4.37 2.08
CA ALA A 127 5.06 5.22 2.83
C ALA A 127 5.60 5.73 4.18
N GLY A 128 6.92 5.96 4.29
CA GLY A 128 7.58 6.48 5.50
C GLY A 128 7.81 5.45 6.60
N VAL A 129 7.67 4.17 6.31
CA VAL A 129 7.94 3.05 7.23
C VAL A 129 8.77 1.98 6.53
N ASP A 130 9.50 1.18 7.30
CA ASP A 130 10.30 0.08 6.80
C ASP A 130 10.07 -1.20 7.62
N GLY A 131 10.31 -2.34 7.01
CA GLY A 131 10.17 -3.64 7.66
C GLY A 131 10.06 -4.81 6.71
N VAL A 132 10.08 -6.00 7.28
CA VAL A 132 9.88 -7.26 6.56
C VAL A 132 8.38 -7.48 6.32
N VAL A 133 8.00 -7.73 5.08
CA VAL A 133 6.61 -8.02 4.70
C VAL A 133 6.16 -9.33 5.32
N GLN A 134 5.21 -9.28 6.25
CA GLN A 134 4.62 -10.46 6.89
C GLN A 134 3.45 -11.02 6.08
N GLU A 135 2.55 -10.15 5.66
CA GLU A 135 1.39 -10.53 4.87
C GLU A 135 0.84 -9.35 4.07
N VAL A 136 0.26 -9.63 2.92
CA VAL A 136 -0.52 -8.70 2.12
C VAL A 136 -1.98 -9.16 2.18
N THR A 137 -2.83 -8.36 2.82
CA THR A 137 -4.27 -8.62 2.90
C THR A 137 -5.04 -7.79 1.88
N LEU A 138 -6.35 -7.90 1.88
CA LEU A 138 -7.19 -7.20 0.92
C LEU A 138 -7.16 -5.66 1.06
N PHE A 139 -7.01 -5.14 2.29
CA PHE A 139 -7.07 -3.70 2.58
C PHE A 139 -5.76 -3.12 3.12
N TYR A 140 -4.89 -3.95 3.67
CA TYR A 140 -3.64 -3.52 4.29
C TYR A 140 -2.54 -4.56 4.12
N THR A 141 -1.31 -4.10 4.20
CA THR A 141 -0.11 -4.93 4.27
C THR A 141 0.48 -4.81 5.66
N VAL A 142 0.96 -5.91 6.21
CA VAL A 142 1.60 -5.96 7.52
C VAL A 142 3.10 -6.08 7.35
N LEU A 143 3.85 -5.16 7.95
CA LEU A 143 5.30 -5.18 8.04
C LEU A 143 5.72 -5.47 9.48
N LEU A 144 6.86 -6.11 9.63
CA LEU A 144 7.55 -6.29 10.90
C LEU A 144 8.86 -5.51 10.84
N SER A 145 9.00 -4.49 11.69
CA SER A 145 10.25 -3.71 11.78
C SER A 145 11.38 -4.54 12.38
N LEU A 146 12.61 -4.08 12.21
CA LEU A 146 13.80 -4.77 12.76
C LEU A 146 13.81 -4.84 14.29
N ASP A 147 13.12 -3.91 14.97
CA ASP A 147 12.90 -3.91 16.41
C ASP A 147 11.60 -4.62 16.84
N ASN A 148 11.07 -5.48 15.95
CA ASN A 148 9.93 -6.38 16.18
C ASN A 148 8.59 -5.67 16.42
N LYS A 149 8.36 -4.50 15.84
CA LYS A 149 7.07 -3.82 15.85
C LYS A 149 6.24 -4.24 14.64
N ARG A 150 4.96 -4.53 14.88
CA ARG A 150 4.00 -4.81 13.81
C ARG A 150 3.43 -3.49 13.27
N ILE A 151 3.68 -3.22 12.01
CA ILE A 151 3.23 -2.01 11.32
C ILE A 151 2.17 -2.43 10.30
N THR A 152 0.99 -1.83 10.40
CA THR A 152 -0.11 -2.07 9.45
C THR A 152 -0.24 -0.87 8.52
N VAL A 153 0.01 -1.08 7.24
CA VAL A 153 0.01 -0.02 6.23
C VAL A 153 -1.17 -0.20 5.28
N PRO A 154 -2.04 0.80 5.10
CA PRO A 154 -3.12 0.73 4.11
C PRO A 154 -2.56 0.50 2.70
N ASN A 155 -3.14 -0.44 1.94
CA ASN A 155 -2.64 -0.80 0.62
C ASN A 155 -2.66 0.37 -0.38
N GLY A 156 -3.64 1.27 -0.27
CA GLY A 156 -3.70 2.48 -1.08
C GLY A 156 -2.50 3.40 -0.87
N SER A 157 -1.97 3.47 0.37
CA SER A 157 -0.76 4.24 0.68
C SER A 157 0.48 3.63 0.02
N LEU A 158 0.62 2.30 0.06
CA LEU A 158 1.73 1.59 -0.58
C LEU A 158 1.71 1.72 -2.12
N MET A 159 0.52 1.63 -2.72
CA MET A 159 0.37 1.78 -4.17
C MET A 159 0.69 3.18 -4.68
N ASN A 160 0.53 4.20 -3.85
CA ASN A 160 0.80 5.60 -4.20
C ASN A 160 2.18 6.08 -3.74
N ALA A 161 2.96 5.25 -3.04
CA ALA A 161 4.30 5.57 -2.56
C ALA A 161 5.38 4.94 -3.45
N ASN A 162 6.58 5.52 -3.39
CA ASN A 162 7.77 4.81 -3.86
C ASN A 162 8.04 3.64 -2.92
N VAL A 163 8.30 2.48 -3.50
CA VAL A 163 8.69 1.28 -2.75
C VAL A 163 10.15 0.99 -3.04
N VAL A 164 10.98 1.00 -2.00
CA VAL A 164 12.35 0.52 -2.05
C VAL A 164 12.36 -0.90 -1.53
N ASN A 165 12.64 -1.87 -2.40
CA ASN A 165 12.74 -3.27 -2.03
C ASN A 165 14.21 -3.66 -1.93
N TYR A 166 14.68 -3.88 -0.71
CA TYR A 166 16.07 -4.23 -0.42
C TYR A 166 16.39 -5.72 -0.63
N SER A 167 15.36 -6.56 -0.83
CA SER A 167 15.47 -8.00 -1.01
C SER A 167 15.24 -8.48 -2.44
N ALA A 168 14.81 -7.57 -3.33
CA ALA A 168 14.47 -7.94 -4.72
C ALA A 168 15.71 -8.31 -5.54
N GLU A 169 16.83 -7.64 -5.29
CA GLU A 169 18.09 -7.87 -5.99
C GLU A 169 19.03 -8.72 -5.14
N GLU A 170 19.74 -9.64 -5.79
CA GLU A 170 20.67 -10.56 -5.11
C GLU A 170 21.87 -9.84 -4.50
N LEU A 171 22.35 -8.79 -5.19
CA LEU A 171 23.53 -8.05 -4.79
C LEU A 171 23.17 -6.67 -4.25
N ARG A 172 23.87 -6.27 -3.20
CA ARG A 172 23.78 -4.93 -2.61
C ARG A 172 25.16 -4.28 -2.56
N ARG A 173 25.20 -2.95 -2.64
CA ARG A 173 26.41 -2.17 -2.51
C ARG A 173 26.45 -1.52 -1.13
N VAL A 174 27.53 -1.77 -0.43
CA VAL A 174 27.87 -1.07 0.81
C VAL A 174 28.64 0.18 0.43
N ASP A 175 28.14 1.34 0.83
CA ASP A 175 28.78 2.65 0.63
C ASP A 175 29.20 3.19 2.01
N LEU A 176 30.52 3.42 2.19
CA LEU A 176 31.10 3.94 3.43
C LEU A 176 31.86 5.22 3.14
N THR A 177 31.95 6.10 4.12
CA THR A 177 32.68 7.36 4.03
C THR A 177 33.63 7.48 5.22
N PHE A 178 34.91 7.78 4.93
CA PHE A 178 35.93 7.96 5.95
C PHE A 178 36.65 9.30 5.75
N GLY A 179 36.90 9.98 6.86
CA GLY A 179 37.62 11.25 6.86
C GLY A 179 39.02 11.13 7.47
N CYS A 180 40.00 11.83 6.92
CA CYS A 180 41.31 11.99 7.53
C CYS A 180 41.84 13.41 7.36
N ALA A 181 42.95 13.75 8.05
CA ALA A 181 43.61 15.03 7.94
C ALA A 181 44.17 15.25 6.53
N LYS A 182 44.21 16.49 6.07
CA LYS A 182 44.70 16.85 4.74
C LYS A 182 46.21 16.70 4.59
N SER A 183 46.93 16.55 5.70
CA SER A 183 48.39 16.28 5.72
C SER A 183 48.73 14.87 5.24
N GLU A 184 47.75 13.95 5.19
CA GLU A 184 47.97 12.58 4.77
C GLU A 184 48.16 12.48 3.24
N ALA A 185 48.87 11.46 2.78
CA ALA A 185 49.04 11.17 1.36
C ALA A 185 47.79 10.41 0.80
N PRO A 186 47.03 11.00 -0.12
CA PRO A 186 45.79 10.40 -0.58
C PRO A 186 45.91 9.00 -1.16
N ALA A 187 47.01 8.75 -1.91
CA ALA A 187 47.27 7.45 -2.52
C ALA A 187 47.49 6.35 -1.46
N GLN A 188 48.23 6.66 -0.40
CA GLN A 188 48.48 5.69 0.67
C GLN A 188 47.21 5.32 1.45
N ILE A 189 46.35 6.30 1.68
CA ILE A 189 45.03 6.06 2.32
C ILE A 189 44.16 5.21 1.42
N GLN A 190 44.14 5.51 0.12
CA GLN A 190 43.37 4.73 -0.86
C GLN A 190 43.86 3.28 -0.92
N ASP A 191 45.17 3.05 -1.00
CA ASP A 191 45.76 1.70 -1.05
C ASP A 191 45.46 0.92 0.23
N LEU A 192 45.57 1.55 1.40
CA LEU A 192 45.22 0.96 2.69
C LEU A 192 43.74 0.52 2.74
N MET A 193 42.83 1.38 2.31
CA MET A 193 41.39 1.05 2.28
C MET A 193 41.12 -0.10 1.31
N MET A 194 41.74 -0.10 0.13
CA MET A 194 41.58 -1.17 -0.87
C MET A 194 42.12 -2.50 -0.37
N GLU A 195 43.27 -2.51 0.34
CA GLU A 195 43.83 -3.71 0.96
C GLU A 195 42.83 -4.34 1.94
N VAL A 196 42.20 -3.53 2.82
CA VAL A 196 41.21 -4.00 3.79
C VAL A 196 39.94 -4.50 3.09
N VAL A 197 39.44 -3.77 2.09
CA VAL A 197 38.24 -4.13 1.38
C VAL A 197 38.38 -5.45 0.64
N THR A 198 39.51 -5.64 -0.04
CA THR A 198 39.79 -6.86 -0.82
C THR A 198 40.10 -8.08 0.06
N ALA A 199 40.50 -7.86 1.31
CA ALA A 199 40.77 -8.92 2.28
C ALA A 199 39.45 -9.53 2.86
N ASN A 200 38.32 -8.83 2.77
CA ASN A 200 37.05 -9.35 3.26
C ASN A 200 36.45 -10.37 2.28
N SER A 201 36.29 -11.60 2.73
CA SER A 201 35.85 -12.74 1.90
C SER A 201 34.39 -12.62 1.38
N LYS A 202 33.57 -11.77 1.99
CA LYS A 202 32.17 -11.51 1.59
C LYS A 202 32.04 -10.41 0.54
N VAL A 203 33.12 -9.63 0.34
CA VAL A 203 33.18 -8.63 -0.72
C VAL A 203 33.44 -9.31 -2.06
N LEU A 204 32.63 -8.94 -3.05
CA LEU A 204 32.74 -9.49 -4.40
C LEU A 204 33.85 -8.81 -5.17
N SER A 205 34.58 -9.57 -5.99
CA SER A 205 35.60 -9.04 -6.91
C SER A 205 34.94 -8.42 -8.18
N ALA A 206 33.72 -8.78 -8.49
CA ALA A 206 32.92 -8.24 -9.58
C ALA A 206 31.48 -8.00 -9.14
N PRO A 207 30.95 -6.77 -9.22
CA PRO A 207 31.62 -5.54 -9.65
C PRO A 207 32.78 -5.16 -8.72
N GLU A 208 33.87 -4.61 -9.30
CA GLU A 208 35.10 -4.28 -8.58
C GLU A 208 34.83 -3.23 -7.48
N PRO A 209 35.28 -3.47 -6.23
CA PRO A 209 35.21 -2.48 -5.18
C PRO A 209 36.17 -1.33 -5.46
N PHE A 210 35.90 -0.16 -4.87
CA PHE A 210 36.87 0.94 -4.94
C PHE A 210 36.87 1.78 -3.66
N ALA A 211 38.04 2.42 -3.43
CA ALA A 211 38.17 3.50 -2.48
C ALA A 211 38.76 4.71 -3.21
N ARG A 212 38.11 5.88 -3.09
CA ARG A 212 38.57 7.09 -3.79
C ARG A 212 38.32 8.33 -2.94
N LEU A 213 39.19 9.30 -3.11
CA LEU A 213 38.97 10.64 -2.59
C LEU A 213 37.71 11.23 -3.26
N SER A 214 36.71 11.52 -2.49
CA SER A 214 35.40 11.99 -2.95
C SER A 214 35.10 13.44 -2.61
N GLY A 215 35.83 14.00 -1.65
CA GLY A 215 35.59 15.36 -1.19
C GLY A 215 36.55 15.77 -0.09
N GLY A 216 36.13 16.77 0.67
CA GLY A 216 36.87 17.26 1.83
C GLY A 216 36.68 18.75 2.05
N SER A 217 37.41 19.27 3.01
CA SER A 217 37.48 20.68 3.39
C SER A 217 38.88 21.23 3.29
N ASN A 218 39.13 22.44 3.82
CA ASN A 218 40.48 22.98 3.91
C ASN A 218 41.39 22.19 4.87
N GLU A 219 40.80 21.42 5.80
CA GLU A 219 41.51 20.73 6.89
C GLU A 219 41.34 19.20 6.84
N ALA A 220 40.42 18.70 6.03
CA ALA A 220 40.07 17.29 5.94
C ALA A 220 39.94 16.80 4.50
N MET A 221 40.30 15.52 4.30
CA MET A 221 39.94 14.74 3.09
C MET A 221 38.88 13.74 3.42
N GLU A 222 38.01 13.47 2.46
CA GLU A 222 36.93 12.50 2.56
C GLU A 222 37.09 11.45 1.46
N PHE A 223 37.05 10.19 1.87
CA PHE A 223 37.15 9.04 0.97
C PHE A 223 35.85 8.28 0.97
N THR A 224 35.38 7.93 -0.23
CA THR A 224 34.24 7.02 -0.41
C THR A 224 34.77 5.62 -0.74
N VAL A 225 34.31 4.64 0.03
CA VAL A 225 34.57 3.22 -0.19
C VAL A 225 33.26 2.57 -0.64
N ARG A 226 33.32 1.81 -1.72
CA ARG A 226 32.16 1.06 -2.22
C ARG A 226 32.54 -0.39 -2.45
N ALA A 227 31.75 -1.29 -1.85
CA ALA A 227 31.95 -2.72 -1.96
C ALA A 227 30.63 -3.42 -2.26
N TRP A 228 30.64 -4.38 -3.18
CA TRP A 228 29.46 -5.19 -3.49
C TRP A 228 29.52 -6.49 -2.70
N CYS A 229 28.37 -6.92 -2.21
CA CYS A 229 28.19 -8.18 -1.49
C CYS A 229 26.81 -8.77 -1.79
N LYS A 230 26.55 -9.99 -1.34
CA LYS A 230 25.19 -10.53 -1.35
C LYS A 230 24.31 -9.75 -0.39
N GLY A 231 23.00 -9.66 -0.73
CA GLY A 231 22.04 -8.92 0.09
C GLY A 231 21.97 -9.40 1.55
N GLU A 232 22.11 -10.71 1.78
CA GLU A 232 22.16 -11.33 3.11
C GLU A 232 23.37 -10.93 3.94
N ASP A 233 24.51 -10.64 3.30
CA ASP A 233 25.78 -10.27 3.95
C ASP A 233 25.94 -8.76 4.15
N TYR A 234 24.96 -7.95 3.74
CA TYR A 234 25.09 -6.49 3.70
C TYR A 234 25.53 -5.88 5.03
N TRP A 235 24.87 -6.26 6.11
CA TRP A 235 25.18 -5.68 7.43
C TRP A 235 26.49 -6.20 8.00
N ASP A 236 26.82 -7.46 7.76
CA ASP A 236 28.11 -8.02 8.17
C ASP A 236 29.26 -7.28 7.46
N VAL A 237 29.18 -7.15 6.14
CA VAL A 237 30.18 -6.41 5.36
C VAL A 237 30.25 -4.94 5.77
N TYR A 238 29.10 -4.31 6.04
CA TYR A 238 29.06 -2.92 6.50
C TYR A 238 29.82 -2.71 7.80
N PHE A 239 29.55 -3.53 8.81
CA PHE A 239 30.19 -3.41 10.12
C PHE A 239 31.66 -3.88 10.08
N ASP A 240 31.94 -4.99 9.42
CA ASP A 240 33.31 -5.50 9.28
C ASP A 240 34.24 -4.48 8.60
N LEU A 241 33.81 -3.93 7.47
CA LEU A 241 34.62 -2.93 6.75
C LEU A 241 34.75 -1.63 7.55
N THR A 242 33.68 -1.19 8.23
CA THR A 242 33.73 0.00 9.07
C THR A 242 34.77 -0.16 10.18
N GLN A 243 34.77 -1.29 10.86
CA GLN A 243 35.73 -1.60 11.92
C GLN A 243 37.15 -1.78 11.36
N ALA A 244 37.33 -2.65 10.38
CA ALA A 244 38.63 -2.99 9.86
C ALA A 244 39.37 -1.79 9.23
N ILE A 245 38.67 -0.93 8.49
CA ILE A 245 39.27 0.29 7.93
C ILE A 245 39.64 1.25 9.05
N THR A 246 38.80 1.42 10.07
CA THR A 246 39.09 2.29 11.22
C THR A 246 40.29 1.82 11.97
N GLU A 247 40.42 0.50 12.24
CA GLU A 247 41.59 -0.11 12.89
C GLU A 247 42.85 0.02 12.06
N ALA A 248 42.80 -0.22 10.74
CA ALA A 248 43.92 -0.09 9.83
C ALA A 248 44.43 1.37 9.75
N MET A 249 43.51 2.34 9.68
CA MET A 249 43.89 3.76 9.73
C MET A 249 44.55 4.12 11.05
N GLY A 250 44.03 3.64 12.17
CA GLY A 250 44.61 3.85 13.50
C GLY A 250 46.00 3.23 13.63
N ALA A 251 46.19 1.97 13.17
CA ALA A 251 47.48 1.26 13.19
C ALA A 251 48.57 1.94 12.35
N LYS A 252 48.19 2.60 11.24
CA LYS A 252 49.10 3.39 10.39
C LYS A 252 49.36 4.81 10.92
N GLY A 253 48.68 5.20 12.03
CA GLY A 253 48.83 6.52 12.61
C GLY A 253 48.16 7.64 11.78
N VAL A 254 47.19 7.30 10.94
CA VAL A 254 46.44 8.26 10.13
C VAL A 254 45.72 9.25 11.04
N GLN A 255 45.99 10.53 10.85
CA GLN A 255 45.42 11.57 11.68
C GLN A 255 43.95 11.81 11.35
N ALA A 256 43.13 11.93 12.41
CA ALA A 256 41.73 12.32 12.26
C ALA A 256 41.59 13.76 11.72
N PRO A 257 40.50 14.10 11.06
CA PRO A 257 40.23 15.48 10.65
C PRO A 257 40.28 16.43 11.83
N ALA A 258 40.91 17.59 11.67
CA ALA A 258 40.91 18.63 12.70
C ALA A 258 39.50 19.20 12.88
N VAL A 259 39.00 19.21 14.12
CA VAL A 259 37.78 19.87 14.47
C VAL A 259 38.09 21.29 14.92
N ARG A 260 37.77 22.30 14.09
CA ARG A 260 37.90 23.69 14.47
C ARG A 260 36.71 24.10 15.37
N VAL A 261 36.94 24.19 16.65
CA VAL A 261 35.98 24.77 17.59
C VAL A 261 36.04 26.28 17.43
N VAL A 262 35.06 26.87 16.75
CA VAL A 262 34.88 28.31 16.73
C VAL A 262 34.15 28.67 18.03
N THR A 263 34.89 29.10 19.05
CA THR A 263 34.33 29.77 20.23
C THR A 263 33.85 31.13 19.79
N GLN A 264 32.54 31.37 19.85
CA GLN A 264 31.93 32.70 19.72
C GLN A 264 32.18 33.51 20.97
#